data_4237ae47f4e07854a95e0f77041f461b
#
_entry.id   4237ae47f4e07854a95e0f77041f461b
#
_cell.length_a   1.000
_cell.length_b   1.000
_cell.length_c   1.000
_cell.angle_alpha   90.00
_cell.angle_beta   90.00
_cell.angle_gamma   90.00
#
_symmetry.space_group_name_H-M   'P 1'
#
loop_
_entity.id
_entity.type
_entity.pdbx_description
1 polymer ?
#
loop_
_entity_poly.entity_id
_entity_poly.type
_entity_poly.pdbx_seq_one_letter_code
_entity_poly.pdbx_strand_id
1 'polypeptide(L)'
;MHKTATIVLNRNLPKETNILVEHLMKFDDDYTDIFVVEAGSDKNNLSKYCTWHVNTKEVVKNGMRYSRGMNYGLLQLWKSKRWEEYDSFFLITNDTKFPNNQHTILTLQELMIKNQRLGIISPCSKNWGEKDLIGENSLKYFW
;
A
#
# COMPACT_ATOMS: atom_id res chain seq x y z
N MET A 1 9.95 5.61 17.11
CA MET A 1 10.08 5.65 15.62
C MET A 1 8.69 5.42 15.06
N HIS A 2 8.22 6.30 14.17
CA HIS A 2 6.91 6.07 13.54
C HIS A 2 6.97 4.85 12.63
N LYS A 3 6.00 3.95 12.76
CA LYS A 3 5.92 2.73 11.96
C LYS A 3 4.63 2.70 11.14
N THR A 4 4.77 2.37 9.87
CA THR A 4 3.66 2.27 8.92
C THR A 4 3.35 0.80 8.62
N ALA A 5 2.06 0.43 8.55
CA ALA A 5 1.66 -0.81 7.92
C ALA A 5 1.36 -0.56 6.44
N THR A 6 2.15 -1.12 5.54
CA THR A 6 1.90 -1.05 4.10
C THR A 6 1.09 -2.27 3.65
N ILE A 7 -0.10 -2.04 3.10
CA ILE A 7 -0.96 -3.08 2.54
C ILE A 7 -0.90 -3.01 1.02
N VAL A 8 -0.39 -4.06 0.40
CA VAL A 8 -0.28 -4.21 -1.06
C VAL A 8 -1.38 -5.15 -1.54
N LEU A 9 -2.24 -4.69 -2.43
CA LEU A 9 -3.26 -5.52 -3.04
C LEU A 9 -2.75 -6.13 -4.34
N ASN A 10 -2.77 -7.45 -4.42
CA ASN A 10 -2.38 -8.21 -5.62
C ASN A 10 -3.51 -9.09 -6.13
N ARG A 11 -3.54 -9.29 -7.45
CA ARG A 11 -4.27 -10.36 -8.10
C ARG A 11 -3.55 -10.81 -9.37
N ASN A 12 -2.99 -12.04 -9.35
CA ASN A 12 -2.35 -12.69 -10.49
C ASN A 12 -1.17 -11.92 -11.14
N LEU A 13 -0.54 -10.98 -10.41
CA LEU A 13 0.61 -10.19 -10.88
C LEU A 13 1.79 -10.32 -9.91
N PRO A 14 2.32 -11.55 -9.72
CA PRO A 14 3.37 -11.78 -8.71
C PRO A 14 4.68 -11.03 -9.02
N LYS A 15 5.01 -10.83 -10.30
CA LYS A 15 6.25 -10.13 -10.68
C LYS A 15 6.23 -8.67 -10.25
N GLU A 16 5.16 -7.96 -10.58
CA GLU A 16 4.94 -6.55 -10.24
C GLU A 16 4.91 -6.38 -8.73
N THR A 17 4.17 -7.24 -8.03
CA THR A 17 4.10 -7.24 -6.57
C THR A 17 5.47 -7.47 -5.94
N ASN A 18 6.24 -8.44 -6.42
CA ASN A 18 7.56 -8.72 -5.87
C ASN A 18 8.53 -7.54 -6.07
N ILE A 19 8.52 -6.91 -7.26
CA ILE A 19 9.34 -5.72 -7.54
C ILE A 19 8.98 -4.57 -6.59
N LEU A 20 7.69 -4.32 -6.39
CA LEU A 20 7.22 -3.27 -5.49
C LEU A 20 7.64 -3.53 -4.04
N VAL A 21 7.44 -4.76 -3.54
CA VAL A 21 7.83 -5.14 -2.19
C VAL A 21 9.35 -5.04 -2.00
N GLU A 22 10.14 -5.54 -2.96
CA GLU A 22 11.61 -5.45 -2.92
C GLU A 22 12.10 -4.00 -2.92
N HIS A 23 11.43 -3.11 -3.66
CA HIS A 23 11.74 -1.68 -3.62
C HIS A 23 11.52 -1.10 -2.22
N LEU A 24 10.34 -1.37 -1.61
CA LEU A 24 10.03 -0.87 -0.27
C LEU A 24 10.98 -1.45 0.78
N MET A 25 11.29 -2.73 0.73
CA MET A 25 12.27 -3.37 1.62
C MET A 25 13.66 -2.77 1.47
N LYS A 26 14.06 -2.41 0.25
CA LYS A 26 15.38 -1.82 0.01
C LYS A 26 15.52 -0.41 0.58
N PHE A 27 14.47 0.40 0.53
CA PHE A 27 14.54 1.81 0.86
C PHE A 27 13.83 2.20 2.15
N ASP A 28 12.81 1.46 2.57
CA ASP A 28 11.92 1.84 3.66
C ASP A 28 11.74 0.74 4.73
N ASP A 29 12.60 -0.29 4.79
CA ASP A 29 12.47 -1.46 5.68
C ASP A 29 12.36 -1.07 7.16
N ASP A 30 13.12 -0.07 7.60
CA ASP A 30 13.08 0.45 8.97
C ASP A 30 11.76 1.17 9.31
N TYR A 31 11.00 1.59 8.32
CA TYR A 31 9.84 2.47 8.48
C TYR A 31 8.50 1.78 8.26
N THR A 32 8.50 0.57 7.69
CA THR A 32 7.25 -0.12 7.35
C THR A 32 7.33 -1.64 7.48
N ASP A 33 6.22 -2.24 7.93
CA ASP A 33 5.95 -3.66 7.72
C ASP A 33 5.03 -3.81 6.51
N ILE A 34 5.34 -4.78 5.64
CA ILE A 34 4.63 -4.96 4.37
C ILE A 34 3.73 -6.20 4.44
N PHE A 35 2.48 -6.02 4.04
CA PHE A 35 1.45 -7.06 4.03
C PHE A 35 0.85 -7.17 2.62
N VAL A 36 0.98 -8.34 2.00
CA VAL A 36 0.43 -8.61 0.68
C VAL A 36 -0.87 -9.38 0.79
N VAL A 37 -1.95 -8.78 0.28
CA VAL A 37 -3.27 -9.40 0.16
C VAL A 37 -3.45 -9.95 -1.26
N GLU A 38 -3.54 -11.26 -1.38
CA GLU A 38 -3.85 -11.95 -2.63
C GLU A 38 -5.37 -12.04 -2.80
N ALA A 39 -5.92 -11.20 -3.67
CA ALA A 39 -7.36 -11.00 -3.87
C ALA A 39 -7.96 -11.97 -4.91
N GLY A 40 -7.88 -13.27 -4.64
CA GLY A 40 -8.33 -14.33 -5.54
C GLY A 40 -7.33 -14.70 -6.62
N SER A 41 -6.04 -14.56 -6.32
CA SER A 41 -4.99 -15.05 -7.21
C SER A 41 -4.99 -16.57 -7.30
N ASP A 42 -4.65 -17.09 -8.48
CA ASP A 42 -4.38 -18.51 -8.67
C ASP A 42 -3.16 -18.93 -7.85
N LYS A 43 -3.16 -20.17 -7.37
CA LYS A 43 -2.06 -20.69 -6.52
C LYS A 43 -0.67 -20.55 -7.15
N ASN A 44 -0.57 -20.63 -8.47
CA ASN A 44 0.67 -20.50 -9.21
C ASN A 44 1.10 -19.04 -9.48
N ASN A 45 0.22 -18.09 -9.16
CA ASN A 45 0.39 -16.66 -9.38
C ASN A 45 0.42 -15.86 -8.09
N LEU A 46 0.79 -16.50 -6.98
CA LEU A 46 0.99 -15.81 -5.71
C LEU A 46 2.34 -15.08 -5.70
N SER A 47 2.36 -13.90 -5.10
CA SER A 47 3.61 -13.24 -4.74
C SER A 47 4.39 -14.11 -3.75
N LYS A 48 5.72 -14.12 -3.83
CA LYS A 48 6.57 -14.76 -2.80
C LYS A 48 6.45 -14.09 -1.44
N TYR A 49 5.89 -12.88 -1.39
CA TYR A 49 5.62 -12.10 -0.18
C TYR A 49 4.17 -12.17 0.28
N CYS A 50 3.37 -13.13 -0.24
CA CYS A 50 1.98 -13.31 0.14
C CYS A 50 1.83 -13.42 1.67
N THR A 51 1.05 -12.50 2.25
CA THR A 51 0.70 -12.55 3.67
C THR A 51 -0.66 -13.21 3.87
N TRP A 52 -1.65 -12.82 3.09
CA TRP A 52 -3.01 -13.37 3.16
C TRP A 52 -3.55 -13.71 1.77
N HIS A 53 -3.97 -14.95 1.60
CA HIS A 53 -4.59 -15.41 0.36
C HIS A 53 -6.10 -15.59 0.54
N VAL A 54 -6.89 -14.73 -0.10
CA VAL A 54 -8.35 -14.83 -0.13
C VAL A 54 -8.76 -15.64 -1.35
N ASN A 55 -9.12 -16.91 -1.14
CA ASN A 55 -9.35 -17.89 -2.19
C ASN A 55 -10.77 -18.50 -2.20
N THR A 56 -11.76 -17.76 -1.69
CA THR A 56 -13.16 -18.20 -1.81
C THR A 56 -13.58 -18.29 -3.27
N LYS A 57 -14.53 -19.16 -3.60
CA LYS A 57 -15.02 -19.34 -4.99
C LYS A 57 -15.43 -18.02 -5.65
N GLU A 58 -16.10 -17.15 -4.90
CA GLU A 58 -16.51 -15.82 -5.37
C GLU A 58 -15.30 -14.94 -5.69
N VAL A 59 -14.34 -14.89 -4.77
CA VAL A 59 -13.18 -14.02 -4.91
C VAL A 59 -12.22 -14.50 -6.00
N VAL A 60 -12.05 -15.81 -6.16
CA VAL A 60 -11.28 -16.37 -7.27
C VAL A 60 -11.92 -15.99 -8.62
N LYS A 61 -13.25 -16.10 -8.71
CA LYS A 61 -13.98 -15.78 -9.96
C LYS A 61 -13.96 -14.27 -10.27
N ASN A 62 -14.27 -13.44 -9.28
CA ASN A 62 -14.57 -12.01 -9.49
C ASN A 62 -13.47 -11.06 -9.02
N GLY A 63 -12.48 -11.55 -8.24
CA GLY A 63 -11.53 -10.72 -7.51
C GLY A 63 -12.15 -9.98 -6.34
N MET A 64 -11.33 -9.19 -5.69
CA MET A 64 -11.78 -8.18 -4.73
C MET A 64 -11.55 -6.80 -5.34
N ARG A 65 -12.55 -5.91 -5.26
CA ARG A 65 -12.35 -4.51 -5.59
C ARG A 65 -11.38 -3.87 -4.59
N TYR A 66 -10.73 -2.79 -4.99
CA TYR A 66 -9.71 -2.10 -4.18
C TYR A 66 -10.12 -1.94 -2.72
N SER A 67 -11.25 -1.28 -2.45
CA SER A 67 -11.72 -1.02 -1.08
C SER A 67 -11.94 -2.31 -0.26
N ARG A 68 -12.51 -3.36 -0.86
CA ARG A 68 -12.73 -4.65 -0.17
C ARG A 68 -11.40 -5.33 0.17
N GLY A 69 -10.44 -5.29 -0.75
CA GLY A 69 -9.11 -5.87 -0.54
C GLY A 69 -8.33 -5.14 0.54
N MET A 70 -8.34 -3.81 0.51
CA MET A 70 -7.68 -2.98 1.53
C MET A 70 -8.32 -3.17 2.91
N ASN A 71 -9.65 -3.12 2.98
CA ASN A 71 -10.39 -3.37 4.24
C ASN A 71 -10.12 -4.78 4.79
N TYR A 72 -9.93 -5.78 3.91
CA TYR A 72 -9.55 -7.11 4.36
C TYR A 72 -8.21 -7.08 5.08
N GLY A 73 -7.18 -6.47 4.50
CA GLY A 73 -5.86 -6.35 5.12
C GLY A 73 -5.91 -5.60 6.47
N LEU A 74 -6.58 -4.45 6.51
CA LEU A 74 -6.80 -3.69 7.74
C LEU A 74 -7.51 -4.51 8.82
N LEU A 75 -8.55 -5.26 8.43
CA LEU A 75 -9.27 -6.13 9.36
C LEU A 75 -8.42 -7.28 9.90
N GLN A 76 -7.50 -7.83 9.10
CA GLN A 76 -6.57 -8.85 9.59
C GLN A 76 -5.61 -8.28 10.66
N LEU A 77 -5.09 -7.08 10.46
CA LEU A 77 -4.26 -6.38 11.47
C LEU A 77 -5.06 -6.12 12.75
N TRP A 78 -6.31 -5.68 12.62
CA TRP A 78 -7.22 -5.51 13.76
C TRP A 78 -7.45 -6.81 14.51
N LYS A 79 -7.82 -7.89 13.83
CA LYS A 79 -8.10 -9.20 14.45
C LYS A 79 -6.88 -9.81 15.13
N SER A 80 -5.68 -9.58 14.60
CA SER A 80 -4.42 -10.06 15.19
C SER A 80 -3.89 -9.16 16.29
N LYS A 81 -4.61 -8.10 16.65
CA LYS A 81 -4.21 -7.07 17.62
C LYS A 81 -2.91 -6.31 17.26
N ARG A 82 -2.52 -6.37 15.99
CA ARG A 82 -1.33 -5.67 15.49
C ARG A 82 -1.62 -4.23 15.06
N TRP A 83 -2.88 -3.82 15.06
CA TRP A 83 -3.28 -2.46 14.68
C TRP A 83 -2.54 -1.38 15.49
N GLU A 84 -2.36 -1.60 16.78
CA GLU A 84 -1.72 -0.65 17.70
C GLU A 84 -0.19 -0.57 17.55
N GLU A 85 0.42 -1.45 16.74
CA GLU A 85 1.85 -1.41 16.42
C GLU A 85 2.18 -0.29 15.42
N TYR A 86 1.18 0.31 14.75
CA TYR A 86 1.37 1.23 13.64
C TYR A 86 0.73 2.58 13.86
N ASP A 87 1.48 3.63 13.54
CA ASP A 87 1.03 5.03 13.60
C ASP A 87 0.27 5.43 12.33
N SER A 88 0.49 4.72 11.23
CA SER A 88 -0.13 5.00 9.93
C SER A 88 -0.28 3.76 9.06
N PHE A 89 -1.14 3.87 8.04
CA PHE A 89 -1.41 2.79 7.08
C PHE A 89 -1.22 3.31 5.66
N PHE A 90 -0.39 2.61 4.88
CA PHE A 90 -0.18 2.92 3.48
C PHE A 90 -0.86 1.86 2.60
N LEU A 91 -1.84 2.28 1.80
CA LEU A 91 -2.68 1.39 1.00
C LEU A 91 -2.34 1.57 -0.48
N ILE A 92 -1.76 0.55 -1.11
CA ILE A 92 -1.28 0.62 -2.49
C ILE A 92 -1.64 -0.61 -3.31
N THR A 93 -1.73 -0.43 -4.62
CA THR A 93 -1.87 -1.54 -5.58
C THR A 93 -0.50 -1.98 -6.09
N ASN A 94 -0.43 -3.22 -6.55
CA ASN A 94 0.79 -3.87 -7.01
C ASN A 94 1.44 -3.25 -8.26
N ASP A 95 0.72 -2.44 -9.01
CA ASP A 95 1.18 -1.70 -10.19
C ASP A 95 1.77 -0.32 -9.87
N THR A 96 1.81 0.04 -8.58
CA THR A 96 2.45 1.28 -8.12
C THR A 96 3.96 1.22 -8.36
N LYS A 97 4.51 2.30 -8.92
CA LYS A 97 5.94 2.46 -9.17
C LYS A 97 6.44 3.71 -8.47
N PHE A 98 7.51 3.56 -7.72
CA PHE A 98 8.19 4.67 -7.07
C PHE A 98 9.44 5.09 -7.83
N PRO A 99 9.86 6.36 -7.74
CA PRO A 99 11.14 6.79 -8.27
C PRO A 99 12.28 5.97 -7.65
N ASN A 100 13.28 5.64 -8.45
CA ASN A 100 14.47 4.97 -7.95
C ASN A 100 15.20 5.86 -6.92
N ASN A 101 15.75 5.21 -5.89
CA ASN A 101 16.57 5.84 -4.85
C ASN A 101 15.86 6.85 -3.94
N GLN A 102 14.58 6.68 -3.66
CA GLN A 102 13.83 7.52 -2.73
C GLN A 102 13.16 6.71 -1.63
N HIS A 103 13.23 7.24 -0.41
CA HIS A 103 12.46 6.77 0.74
C HIS A 103 11.03 7.29 0.64
N THR A 104 10.12 6.47 0.18
CA THR A 104 8.72 6.90 -0.01
C THR A 104 7.96 6.97 1.31
N ILE A 105 8.07 5.93 2.13
CA ILE A 105 7.34 5.86 3.41
C ILE A 105 7.87 6.91 4.38
N LEU A 106 9.18 7.00 4.51
CA LEU A 106 9.80 8.03 5.36
C LEU A 106 9.35 9.44 4.96
N THR A 107 9.37 9.75 3.66
CA THR A 107 8.93 11.07 3.16
C THR A 107 7.48 11.37 3.53
N LEU A 108 6.57 10.39 3.37
CA LEU A 108 5.17 10.57 3.74
C LEU A 108 4.98 10.73 5.24
N GLN A 109 5.70 9.96 6.06
CA GLN A 109 5.69 10.09 7.52
C GLN A 109 6.16 11.49 7.95
N GLU A 110 7.27 11.98 7.41
CA GLU A 110 7.78 13.32 7.72
C GLU A 110 6.78 14.43 7.39
N LEU A 111 6.08 14.30 6.27
CA LEU A 111 5.04 15.26 5.87
C LEU A 111 3.85 15.24 6.83
N MET A 112 3.40 14.06 7.26
CA MET A 112 2.32 13.93 8.24
C MET A 112 2.75 14.48 9.61
N ILE A 113 3.97 14.22 10.05
CA ILE A 113 4.49 14.74 11.33
C ILE A 113 4.57 16.28 11.31
N LYS A 114 5.07 16.86 10.21
CA LYS A 114 5.16 18.33 10.05
C LYS A 114 3.78 19.00 10.01
N ASN A 115 2.75 18.28 9.61
CA ASN A 115 1.41 18.79 9.43
C ASN A 115 0.40 17.99 10.27
N GLN A 116 0.42 18.18 11.57
CA GLN A 116 -0.38 17.42 12.56
C GLN A 116 -1.91 17.45 12.32
N ARG A 117 -2.41 18.34 11.43
CA ARG A 117 -3.80 18.40 11.03
C ARG A 117 -4.14 17.49 9.86
N LEU A 118 -3.13 16.81 9.26
CA LEU A 118 -3.35 15.87 8.16
C LEU A 118 -3.78 14.51 8.71
N GLY A 119 -4.97 14.07 8.30
CA GLY A 119 -5.43 12.71 8.55
C GLY A 119 -5.08 11.76 7.40
N ILE A 120 -5.07 12.25 6.16
CA ILE A 120 -4.79 11.47 4.95
C ILE A 120 -3.87 12.26 4.03
N ILE A 121 -2.92 11.56 3.43
CA ILE A 121 -2.02 12.10 2.41
C ILE A 121 -1.97 11.15 1.22
N SER A 122 -2.02 11.68 0.01
CA SER A 122 -1.87 10.89 -1.22
C SER A 122 -0.80 11.52 -2.11
N PRO A 123 0.26 10.77 -2.47
CA PRO A 123 1.20 11.25 -3.47
C PRO A 123 0.50 11.35 -4.83
N CYS A 124 0.80 12.41 -5.57
CA CYS A 124 0.23 12.64 -6.89
C CYS A 124 1.17 12.14 -7.98
N SER A 125 0.63 11.42 -8.95
CA SER A 125 1.38 11.03 -10.16
C SER A 125 1.49 12.21 -11.12
N LYS A 126 2.68 12.41 -11.71
CA LYS A 126 2.90 13.40 -12.79
C LYS A 126 2.01 13.19 -14.02
N ASN A 127 1.48 11.98 -14.19
CA ASN A 127 0.66 11.60 -15.33
C ASN A 127 -0.84 11.64 -15.05
N TRP A 128 -1.27 12.06 -13.88
CA TRP A 128 -2.69 12.21 -13.58
C TRP A 128 -3.22 13.45 -14.30
N GLY A 129 -4.35 13.30 -15.00
CA GLY A 129 -4.95 14.35 -15.84
C GLY A 129 -5.51 15.57 -15.09
N GLU A 130 -5.22 15.72 -13.81
CA GLU A 130 -5.65 16.82 -12.93
C GLU A 130 -4.50 17.78 -12.60
N LYS A 131 -3.51 17.91 -13.48
CA LYS A 131 -2.34 18.80 -13.29
C LYS A 131 -2.74 20.24 -12.95
N ASP A 132 -3.82 20.72 -13.56
CA ASP A 132 -4.31 22.09 -13.37
C ASP A 132 -4.94 22.33 -12.00
N LEU A 133 -5.37 21.27 -11.30
CA LEU A 133 -5.99 21.37 -9.97
C LEU A 133 -5.00 21.30 -8.82
N ILE A 134 -3.78 20.76 -9.07
CA ILE A 134 -2.88 20.37 -7.98
C ILE A 134 -1.56 21.13 -8.03
N GLY A 135 -1.20 21.72 -9.18
CA GLY A 135 0.15 22.24 -9.43
C GLY A 135 1.21 21.13 -9.50
N GLU A 136 2.35 21.39 -10.14
CA GLU A 136 3.36 20.37 -10.47
C GLU A 136 4.04 19.69 -9.27
N ASN A 137 3.95 20.27 -8.05
CA ASN A 137 4.65 19.83 -6.84
C ASN A 137 3.73 19.72 -5.60
N SER A 138 2.42 19.69 -5.78
CA SER A 138 1.51 19.65 -4.63
C SER A 138 1.10 18.24 -4.26
N LEU A 139 1.05 17.97 -2.96
CA LEU A 139 0.38 16.84 -2.39
C LEU A 139 -1.10 17.19 -2.20
N LYS A 140 -2.00 16.30 -2.60
CA LYS A 140 -3.41 16.45 -2.23
C LYS A 140 -3.58 16.11 -0.77
N TYR A 141 -4.15 17.02 -0.03
CA TYR A 141 -4.59 16.81 1.34
C TYR A 141 -6.11 16.54 1.32
N PHE A 142 -6.51 15.42 1.89
CA PHE A 142 -7.92 15.10 2.11
C PHE A 142 -8.20 15.20 3.61
N TRP A 143 -9.28 15.92 3.92
CA TRP A 143 -9.75 16.14 5.29
C TRP A 143 -10.72 15.04 5.71
#